data_ae38a3228a64a7b8278325e8a8347381
#
_entry.id   ae38a3228a64a7b8278325e8a8347381
#
_cell.length_a   1.000
_cell.length_b   1.000
_cell.length_c   1.000
_cell.angle_alpha   90.00
_cell.angle_beta   90.00
_cell.angle_gamma   90.00
#
_symmetry.space_group_name_H-M   'P 1'
#
loop_
_entity.id
_entity.type
_entity.pdbx_description
1 polymer ?
#
loop_
_entity_poly.entity_id
_entity_poly.type
_entity_poly.pdbx_seq_one_letter_code
_entity_poly.pdbx_strand_id
1 'polypeptide(L)'
;MRRRHLIAVIGLAGLCPALAAGAGAEERKKGGGETFIQLQTLTATVIRADGRRGVMTVEAGVDVPDDALRDRADQSTPRLRAAYAQVLQIYASGLPGGAVPNADYLARELQRHTDVVLGRPGARLLLGTILVN
;
A
#
# COMPACT_ATOMS: atom_id res chain seq x y z
N MET A 1 63.60 -38.93 -29.57
CA MET A 1 64.37 -37.69 -29.31
C MET A 1 63.48 -36.47 -29.42
N ARG A 2 63.36 -35.78 -28.32
CA ARG A 2 63.14 -34.32 -28.21
C ARG A 2 61.82 -33.78 -28.79
N ARG A 3 61.12 -32.91 -28.19
CA ARG A 3 61.16 -31.93 -27.02
C ARG A 3 59.72 -31.55 -26.77
N ARG A 4 59.20 -31.73 -25.64
CA ARG A 4 58.98 -30.73 -24.58
C ARG A 4 58.70 -29.33 -25.09
N HIS A 5 57.48 -28.95 -25.12
CA HIS A 5 57.12 -27.59 -24.73
C HIS A 5 55.84 -27.64 -23.89
N LEU A 6 56.04 -27.40 -22.64
CA LEU A 6 55.01 -26.98 -21.73
C LEU A 6 54.44 -25.65 -22.24
N ILE A 7 53.17 -25.59 -22.44
CA ILE A 7 52.46 -24.32 -22.49
C ILE A 7 51.51 -24.31 -21.33
N ALA A 8 51.87 -23.51 -20.35
CA ALA A 8 51.01 -23.17 -19.25
C ALA A 8 49.86 -22.30 -19.80
N VAL A 9 48.69 -22.85 -19.79
CA VAL A 9 47.50 -22.02 -20.03
C VAL A 9 47.11 -21.43 -18.70
N ILE A 10 47.37 -20.17 -18.57
CA ILE A 10 46.90 -19.34 -17.47
C ILE A 10 45.39 -19.24 -17.63
N GLY A 11 44.68 -19.89 -16.73
CA GLY A 11 43.25 -19.71 -16.60
C GLY A 11 42.94 -18.31 -16.11
N LEU A 12 42.41 -17.52 -17.01
CA LEU A 12 41.84 -16.25 -16.64
C LEU A 12 40.49 -16.51 -15.94
N ALA A 13 40.53 -16.47 -14.64
CA ALA A 13 39.29 -16.48 -13.84
C ALA A 13 38.52 -15.24 -14.18
N GLY A 14 37.48 -15.43 -14.97
CA GLY A 14 36.48 -14.38 -15.18
C GLY A 14 35.75 -14.11 -13.90
N LEU A 15 36.08 -13.04 -13.28
CA LEU A 15 35.33 -12.47 -12.17
C LEU A 15 34.05 -11.95 -12.74
N CYS A 16 32.96 -12.70 -12.59
CA CYS A 16 31.63 -12.16 -12.79
C CYS A 16 31.31 -11.26 -11.62
N PRO A 17 31.10 -9.97 -11.82
CA PRO A 17 30.49 -9.17 -10.78
C PRO A 17 29.03 -9.61 -10.66
N ALA A 18 28.72 -10.24 -9.57
CA ALA A 18 27.33 -10.39 -9.16
C ALA A 18 26.77 -9.00 -8.97
N LEU A 19 26.03 -8.54 -9.94
CA LEU A 19 25.18 -7.39 -9.74
C LEU A 19 24.11 -7.82 -8.75
N ALA A 20 24.29 -7.40 -7.53
CA ALA A 20 23.24 -7.43 -6.54
C ALA A 20 22.15 -6.47 -7.00
N ALA A 21 21.19 -6.97 -7.72
CA ALA A 21 19.97 -6.24 -7.99
C ALA A 21 19.12 -6.23 -6.72
N GLY A 22 19.51 -5.43 -5.77
CA GLY A 22 18.81 -5.29 -4.50
C GLY A 22 18.04 -3.98 -4.37
N ALA A 23 17.73 -3.32 -5.46
CA ALA A 23 17.19 -1.96 -5.38
C ALA A 23 15.67 -1.89 -5.21
N GLY A 24 14.96 -3.00 -5.25
CA GLY A 24 13.48 -2.97 -5.24
C GLY A 24 12.82 -3.07 -3.88
N ALA A 25 13.56 -3.35 -2.83
CA ALA A 25 12.98 -3.69 -1.53
C ALA A 25 12.93 -2.52 -0.55
N GLU A 26 13.40 -1.36 -0.91
CA GLU A 26 13.70 -0.30 0.06
C GLU A 26 12.68 0.82 0.15
N GLU A 27 11.63 0.79 -0.62
CA GLU A 27 10.49 1.68 -0.40
C GLU A 27 9.66 1.19 0.78
N ARG A 28 10.29 1.18 1.93
CA ARG A 28 9.61 0.85 3.16
C ARG A 28 8.70 1.99 3.55
N LYS A 29 7.49 1.64 3.65
CA LYS A 29 6.38 2.44 4.07
C LYS A 29 6.61 2.97 5.46
N LYS A 30 6.38 4.24 5.65
CA LYS A 30 6.48 4.85 6.96
C LYS A 30 5.41 4.28 7.88
N GLY A 31 5.80 3.80 9.05
CA GLY A 31 4.89 3.42 10.12
C GLY A 31 4.24 2.04 10.02
N GLY A 32 4.64 1.20 9.07
CA GLY A 32 4.12 -0.16 8.96
C GLY A 32 5.18 -1.21 9.29
N GLY A 33 4.78 -2.30 9.96
CA GLY A 33 5.58 -3.50 10.13
C GLY A 33 5.56 -4.39 8.89
N GLU A 34 6.16 -5.58 8.98
CA GLU A 34 6.20 -6.55 7.88
C GLU A 34 4.82 -7.06 7.46
N THR A 35 3.85 -6.98 8.36
CA THR A 35 2.46 -7.42 8.13
C THR A 35 1.55 -6.31 7.61
N PHE A 36 2.09 -5.10 7.48
CA PHE A 36 1.32 -3.92 7.08
C PHE A 36 1.41 -3.67 5.58
N ILE A 37 0.26 -3.44 4.97
CA ILE A 37 0.13 -3.05 3.56
C ILE A 37 -0.37 -1.62 3.50
N GLN A 38 0.48 -0.71 3.02
CA GLN A 38 0.11 0.67 2.78
C GLN A 38 -0.66 0.79 1.47
N LEU A 39 -1.81 1.42 1.51
CA LEU A 39 -2.53 1.78 0.31
C LEU A 39 -2.11 3.17 -0.17
N GLN A 40 -2.22 3.39 -1.47
CA GLN A 40 -2.04 4.73 -2.01
C GLN A 40 -3.09 5.67 -1.44
N THR A 41 -2.70 6.91 -1.24
CA THR A 41 -3.59 7.97 -0.75
C THR A 41 -4.89 8.03 -1.54
N LEU A 42 -5.99 8.12 -0.80
CA LEU A 42 -7.33 8.18 -1.35
C LEU A 42 -7.83 9.62 -1.28
N THR A 43 -8.59 10.02 -2.27
CA THR A 43 -9.18 11.36 -2.31
C THR A 43 -10.68 11.29 -2.59
N ALA A 44 -11.39 12.26 -2.04
CA ALA A 44 -12.81 12.45 -2.31
C ALA A 44 -13.14 13.96 -2.37
N THR A 45 -14.15 14.31 -3.14
CA THR A 45 -14.60 15.69 -3.25
C THR A 45 -15.53 16.06 -2.10
N VAL A 46 -15.23 17.15 -1.45
CA VAL A 46 -16.05 17.72 -0.36
C VAL A 46 -16.52 19.13 -0.72
N ILE A 47 -17.48 19.64 0.03
CA ILE A 47 -17.89 21.04 -0.01
C ILE A 47 -17.24 21.75 1.18
N ARG A 48 -16.55 22.83 0.91
CA ARG A 48 -15.92 23.66 1.93
C ARG A 48 -16.92 24.58 2.58
N ALA A 49 -16.51 25.21 3.70
CA ALA A 49 -17.35 26.18 4.42
C ALA A 49 -17.80 27.36 3.55
N ASP A 50 -17.00 27.74 2.54
CA ASP A 50 -17.31 28.81 1.58
C ASP A 50 -18.21 28.36 0.41
N GLY A 51 -18.67 27.11 0.42
CA GLY A 51 -19.50 26.51 -0.62
C GLY A 51 -18.73 26.03 -1.85
N ARG A 52 -17.42 26.21 -1.89
CA ARG A 52 -16.56 25.72 -2.99
C ARG A 52 -16.21 24.26 -2.81
N ARG A 53 -15.84 23.62 -3.90
CA ARG A 53 -15.31 22.26 -3.87
C ARG A 53 -13.93 22.25 -3.23
N GLY A 54 -13.72 21.27 -2.39
CA GLY A 54 -12.44 20.93 -1.81
C GLY A 54 -12.12 19.47 -1.99
N VAL A 55 -11.00 19.05 -1.43
CA VAL A 55 -10.54 17.67 -1.50
C VAL A 55 -10.32 17.15 -0.08
N MET A 56 -10.92 16.00 0.20
CA MET A 56 -10.61 15.21 1.37
C MET A 56 -9.56 14.17 0.97
N THR A 57 -8.44 14.17 1.65
CA THR A 57 -7.34 13.25 1.43
C THR A 57 -7.23 12.31 2.62
N VAL A 58 -7.18 11.01 2.37
CA VAL A 58 -7.18 9.98 3.41
C VAL A 58 -6.04 8.99 3.19
N GLU A 59 -5.25 8.79 4.21
CA GLU A 59 -4.24 7.74 4.25
C GLU A 59 -4.78 6.53 4.99
N ALA A 60 -4.64 5.37 4.40
CA ALA A 60 -5.09 4.11 4.98
C ALA A 60 -4.17 2.97 4.62
N GLY A 61 -4.18 1.95 5.44
CA GLY A 61 -3.51 0.70 5.20
C GLY A 61 -4.18 -0.42 5.97
N VAL A 62 -3.72 -1.62 5.78
CA VAL A 62 -4.22 -2.80 6.48
C VAL A 62 -3.07 -3.58 7.12
N ASP A 63 -3.26 -3.97 8.36
CA ASP A 63 -2.36 -4.88 9.05
C ASP A 63 -2.93 -6.30 8.99
N VAL A 64 -2.17 -7.22 8.40
CA VAL A 64 -2.63 -8.57 8.14
C VAL A 64 -1.60 -9.57 8.66
N PRO A 65 -1.73 -10.02 9.91
CA PRO A 65 -0.76 -10.95 10.51
C PRO A 65 -0.73 -12.33 9.83
N ASP A 66 -1.86 -12.84 9.37
CA ASP A 66 -1.94 -14.12 8.70
C ASP A 66 -1.32 -14.08 7.29
N ASP A 67 -0.37 -14.96 7.01
CA ASP A 67 0.38 -14.97 5.75
C ASP A 67 -0.52 -15.17 4.54
N ALA A 68 -1.42 -16.15 4.58
CA ALA A 68 -2.31 -16.44 3.46
C ALA A 68 -3.29 -15.30 3.19
N LEU A 69 -3.82 -14.70 4.25
CA LEU A 69 -4.70 -13.54 4.11
C LEU A 69 -3.94 -12.31 3.63
N ARG A 70 -2.70 -12.15 4.05
CA ARG A 70 -1.85 -11.04 3.58
C ARG A 70 -1.56 -11.14 2.10
N ASP A 71 -1.26 -12.33 1.59
CA ASP A 71 -1.09 -12.56 0.14
C ASP A 71 -2.37 -12.22 -0.62
N ARG A 72 -3.52 -12.62 -0.10
CA ARG A 72 -4.81 -12.25 -0.68
C ARG A 72 -5.04 -10.74 -0.65
N ALA A 73 -4.71 -10.09 0.44
CA ALA A 73 -4.85 -8.64 0.57
C ALA A 73 -3.94 -7.89 -0.41
N ASP A 74 -2.70 -8.34 -0.59
CA ASP A 74 -1.79 -7.79 -1.57
C ASP A 74 -2.36 -7.90 -3.00
N GLN A 75 -2.86 -9.05 -3.36
CA GLN A 75 -3.49 -9.28 -4.67
C GLN A 75 -4.80 -8.52 -4.83
N SER A 76 -5.47 -8.19 -3.73
CA SER A 76 -6.75 -7.48 -3.72
C SER A 76 -6.61 -5.98 -3.54
N THR A 77 -5.41 -5.44 -3.50
CA THR A 77 -5.16 -4.01 -3.30
C THR A 77 -5.98 -3.11 -4.23
N PRO A 78 -6.09 -3.37 -5.54
CA PRO A 78 -6.95 -2.56 -6.41
C PRO A 78 -8.42 -2.60 -6.01
N ARG A 79 -8.92 -3.75 -5.56
CA ARG A 79 -10.31 -3.90 -5.10
C ARG A 79 -10.55 -3.20 -3.78
N LEU A 80 -9.59 -3.28 -2.86
CA LEU A 80 -9.65 -2.54 -1.59
C LEU A 80 -9.69 -1.03 -1.86
N ARG A 81 -8.81 -0.54 -2.72
CA ARG A 81 -8.80 0.87 -3.08
C ARG A 81 -10.11 1.33 -3.70
N ALA A 82 -10.67 0.55 -4.61
CA ALA A 82 -11.94 0.87 -5.27
C ALA A 82 -13.09 0.93 -4.25
N ALA A 83 -13.16 -0.04 -3.35
CA ALA A 83 -14.17 -0.08 -2.28
C ALA A 83 -14.03 1.12 -1.33
N TYR A 84 -12.82 1.45 -0.94
CA TYR A 84 -12.55 2.59 -0.04
C TYR A 84 -12.87 3.92 -0.72
N ALA A 85 -12.47 4.07 -1.97
CA ALA A 85 -12.79 5.29 -2.74
C ALA A 85 -14.30 5.53 -2.82
N GLN A 86 -15.08 4.48 -3.02
CA GLN A 86 -16.54 4.56 -3.06
C GLN A 86 -17.11 4.98 -1.70
N VAL A 87 -16.66 4.35 -0.62
CA VAL A 87 -17.09 4.72 0.74
C VAL A 87 -16.79 6.18 1.03
N LEU A 88 -15.57 6.62 0.72
CA LEU A 88 -15.14 7.98 0.98
C LEU A 88 -15.92 8.99 0.14
N GLN A 89 -16.21 8.68 -1.11
CA GLN A 89 -16.97 9.59 -1.98
C GLN A 89 -18.43 9.72 -1.53
N ILE A 90 -19.05 8.63 -1.13
CA ILE A 90 -20.41 8.64 -0.58
C ILE A 90 -20.45 9.44 0.72
N TYR A 91 -19.50 9.21 1.61
CA TYR A 91 -19.39 9.94 2.87
C TYR A 91 -19.17 11.44 2.62
N ALA A 92 -18.23 11.78 1.74
CA ALA A 92 -17.89 13.15 1.42
C ALA A 92 -19.07 13.91 0.82
N SER A 93 -19.88 13.26 -0.01
CA SER A 93 -21.05 13.89 -0.63
C SER A 93 -22.15 14.25 0.36
N GLY A 94 -22.22 13.53 1.49
CA GLY A 94 -23.17 13.82 2.58
C GLY A 94 -22.61 14.69 3.69
N LEU A 95 -21.34 15.06 3.63
CA LEU A 95 -20.68 15.85 4.65
C LEU A 95 -21.10 17.33 4.50
N PRO A 96 -21.66 17.96 5.55
CA PRO A 96 -21.97 19.39 5.51
C PRO A 96 -20.74 20.25 5.25
N GLY A 97 -20.91 21.35 4.53
CA GLY A 97 -19.81 22.26 4.19
C GLY A 97 -19.05 22.73 5.42
N GLY A 98 -17.75 22.50 5.44
CA GLY A 98 -16.86 22.85 6.54
C GLY A 98 -16.92 21.92 7.75
N ALA A 99 -17.70 20.83 7.69
CA ALA A 99 -17.73 19.87 8.78
C ALA A 99 -16.42 19.04 8.84
N VAL A 100 -16.06 18.65 10.06
CA VAL A 100 -14.91 17.80 10.31
C VAL A 100 -15.31 16.35 10.05
N PRO A 101 -14.54 15.58 9.25
CA PRO A 101 -14.81 14.17 9.03
C PRO A 101 -14.76 13.35 10.32
N ASN A 102 -15.69 12.41 10.45
CA ASN A 102 -15.74 11.49 11.58
C ASN A 102 -14.83 10.30 11.30
N ALA A 103 -13.62 10.31 11.87
CA ALA A 103 -12.61 9.28 11.65
C ALA A 103 -13.06 7.90 12.16
N ASP A 104 -13.75 7.84 13.29
CA ASP A 104 -14.23 6.58 13.86
C ASP A 104 -15.27 5.91 12.97
N TYR A 105 -16.19 6.69 12.44
CA TYR A 105 -17.18 6.20 11.49
C TYR A 105 -16.51 5.66 10.22
N LEU A 106 -15.58 6.43 9.64
CA LEU A 106 -14.85 6.02 8.45
C LEU A 106 -14.03 4.75 8.70
N ALA A 107 -13.36 4.66 9.84
CA ALA A 107 -12.59 3.47 10.20
C ALA A 107 -13.48 2.22 10.26
N ARG A 108 -14.66 2.32 10.87
CA ARG A 108 -15.61 1.19 10.93
C ARG A 108 -16.13 0.80 9.55
N GLU A 109 -16.51 1.76 8.74
CA GLU A 109 -17.02 1.49 7.40
C GLU A 109 -15.95 0.87 6.49
N LEU A 110 -14.75 1.42 6.52
CA LEU A 110 -13.64 0.87 5.74
C LEU A 110 -13.23 -0.52 6.23
N GLN A 111 -13.27 -0.77 7.54
CA GLN A 111 -13.04 -2.11 8.09
C GLN A 111 -14.08 -3.11 7.58
N ARG A 112 -15.34 -2.75 7.59
CA ARG A 112 -16.42 -3.60 7.09
C ARG A 112 -16.21 -3.96 5.62
N HIS A 113 -15.85 -2.98 4.80
CA HIS A 113 -15.56 -3.22 3.39
C HIS A 113 -14.28 -4.05 3.18
N THR A 114 -13.30 -3.92 4.04
CA THR A 114 -12.11 -4.77 4.03
C THR A 114 -12.48 -6.23 4.20
N ASP A 115 -13.30 -6.54 5.19
CA ASP A 115 -13.74 -7.91 5.46
C ASP A 115 -14.54 -8.49 4.29
N VAL A 116 -15.40 -7.70 3.67
CA VAL A 116 -16.18 -8.11 2.49
C VAL A 116 -15.28 -8.38 1.29
N VAL A 117 -14.35 -7.49 0.99
CA VAL A 117 -13.44 -7.67 -0.17
C VAL A 117 -12.55 -8.89 0.01
N LEU A 118 -12.03 -9.11 1.21
CA LEU A 118 -11.13 -10.23 1.49
C LEU A 118 -11.88 -11.54 1.77
N GLY A 119 -13.17 -11.48 2.04
CA GLY A 119 -14.03 -12.63 2.27
C GLY A 119 -13.96 -13.20 3.69
N ARG A 120 -13.16 -12.63 4.57
CA ARG A 120 -13.08 -13.01 5.98
C ARG A 120 -12.44 -11.91 6.83
N PRO A 121 -12.67 -11.91 8.16
CA PRO A 121 -11.95 -11.03 9.08
C PRO A 121 -10.48 -11.43 9.22
N GLY A 122 -9.68 -10.59 9.86
CA GLY A 122 -8.27 -10.82 10.15
C GLY A 122 -7.34 -9.76 9.57
N ALA A 123 -7.81 -8.95 8.63
CA ALA A 123 -7.11 -7.76 8.17
C ALA A 123 -7.62 -6.54 8.95
N ARG A 124 -6.75 -5.91 9.69
CA ARG A 124 -7.10 -4.74 10.49
C ARG A 124 -6.85 -3.46 9.71
N LEU A 125 -7.90 -2.71 9.46
CA LEU A 125 -7.76 -1.39 8.86
C LEU A 125 -7.08 -0.42 9.84
N LEU A 126 -6.10 0.29 9.35
CA LEU A 126 -5.45 1.39 10.06
C LEU A 126 -5.66 2.66 9.25
N LEU A 127 -6.35 3.60 9.87
CA LEU A 127 -6.61 4.91 9.28
C LEU A 127 -5.52 5.88 9.72
N GLY A 128 -4.86 6.49 8.76
CA GLY A 128 -3.85 7.51 9.02
C GLY A 128 -4.44 8.91 9.03
N THR A 129 -3.75 9.84 8.37
CA THR A 129 -4.14 11.24 8.32
C THR A 129 -5.36 11.44 7.43
N ILE A 130 -6.29 12.28 7.90
CA ILE A 130 -7.38 12.81 7.10
C ILE A 130 -7.20 14.33 6.99
N LEU A 131 -7.08 14.81 5.77
CA LEU A 131 -6.95 16.25 5.49
C LEU A 131 -8.11 16.70 4.62
N VAL A 132 -8.59 17.92 4.89
CA VAL A 132 -9.59 18.59 4.07
C VAL A 132 -9.06 19.96 3.67
N ASN A 133 -8.97 20.19 2.35
CA ASN A 133 -8.47 21.44 1.76
C ASN A 133 -9.50 22.08 0.85
#